data_990b04f184e88d5d2bcf649d294cdca7
#
_entry.id   990b04f184e88d5d2bcf649d294cdca7
#
_cell.length_a   1.000
_cell.length_b   1.000
_cell.length_c   1.000
_cell.angle_alpha   90.00
_cell.angle_beta   90.00
_cell.angle_gamma   90.00
#
_symmetry.space_group_name_H-M   'P 1'
#
loop_
_entity.id
_entity.type
_entity.pdbx_description
1 polymer ?
#
loop_
_entity_poly.entity_id
_entity_poly.type
_entity_poly.pdbx_seq_one_letter_code
_entity_poly.pdbx_strand_id
1 'polypeptide(L)'
;SQIESDFDLRLVALDQIATIEVVKGASSSLYGSGAATAIIDITTKKELTQKTKLTVAQEWGTQNTFDQKLGKLSDVTKQFVEVQHQLGDVALSGSVQRLASDGMSSVAGTETDPVKKENIQFSVQSQYSGPWAWSAYLQQDVFDANFDSTFPSFADADYSFVSNQQRIGFAPSYTNGKSSVQTQFSWTDTSRSYLDSYPSDYTADMFTADLTWRHRASDELTLLGGLFYQDIDSDFKNVSSGESYTHNNLAVFVSGQWQHAKGYALHASVRNTIHSQFGTHQTFTINPFYVKGLSSGGYLKFFGSWATSFIAPSQYKLYSGLYGNTELTPEENQTLELGVEKMTDNSRITVVAFQREEDNFVDFVSLSNFMGYQNRPGIFKVRGVEVEANWSLKHWSINTNYTFTEKVGQAPLRLPKHAANIGLNYAAPKTQWGLHWRYIGKRYDVNQAFTQEKLDAYALVDARIAFPDFIGNTTASLAVTNVFDVEYTEIFGFTTLGRNLNIALRYAF
;
A
#
# COMPACT_ATOMS: atom_id res chain seq x y z
N SER A 1 -5.55 -8.47 -4.54
CA SER A 1 -6.53 -9.45 -4.95
C SER A 1 -7.90 -9.03 -4.50
N GLN A 2 -8.88 -9.23 -5.33
CA GLN A 2 -10.26 -8.83 -5.04
C GLN A 2 -11.00 -9.87 -4.17
N ILE A 3 -10.36 -10.98 -3.85
CA ILE A 3 -10.96 -12.03 -3.00
C ILE A 3 -11.36 -11.43 -1.65
N GLU A 4 -10.47 -10.64 -1.02
CA GLU A 4 -10.69 -10.03 0.29
C GLU A 4 -10.80 -8.49 0.24
N SER A 5 -10.99 -7.87 -0.92
CA SER A 5 -10.93 -6.42 -1.20
C SER A 5 -9.55 -5.79 -1.03
N ASP A 6 -8.53 -6.52 -0.61
CA ASP A 6 -7.23 -5.98 -0.29
C ASP A 6 -6.19 -6.35 -1.34
N PHE A 7 -5.36 -5.38 -1.72
CA PHE A 7 -4.15 -5.68 -2.46
C PHE A 7 -3.12 -6.29 -1.51
N ASP A 8 -2.63 -7.48 -1.85
CA ASP A 8 -1.60 -8.13 -1.05
C ASP A 8 -0.23 -7.47 -1.29
N LEU A 9 0.15 -6.56 -0.39
CA LEU A 9 1.44 -5.86 -0.47
C LEU A 9 2.64 -6.82 -0.35
N ARG A 10 2.45 -8.04 0.16
CA ARG A 10 3.50 -9.07 0.20
C ARG A 10 3.96 -9.47 -1.19
N LEU A 11 3.09 -9.36 -2.21
CA LEU A 11 3.41 -9.68 -3.61
C LEU A 11 4.25 -8.59 -4.32
N VAL A 12 4.43 -7.42 -3.73
CA VAL A 12 5.19 -6.32 -4.38
C VAL A 12 6.68 -6.57 -4.31
N ALA A 13 7.35 -6.50 -5.47
CA ALA A 13 8.81 -6.59 -5.57
C ALA A 13 9.47 -5.24 -5.24
N LEU A 14 10.03 -5.10 -4.05
CA LEU A 14 10.59 -3.83 -3.55
C LEU A 14 11.70 -3.26 -4.45
N ASP A 15 12.52 -4.10 -5.05
CA ASP A 15 13.61 -3.68 -5.93
C ASP A 15 13.14 -3.08 -7.26
N GLN A 16 11.89 -3.30 -7.65
CA GLN A 16 11.26 -2.73 -8.85
C GLN A 16 10.61 -1.37 -8.61
N ILE A 17 10.42 -0.96 -7.35
CA ILE A 17 9.73 0.28 -7.02
C ILE A 17 10.61 1.49 -7.35
N ALA A 18 10.03 2.47 -8.06
CA ALA A 18 10.61 3.78 -8.27
C ALA A 18 10.12 4.77 -7.20
N THR A 19 8.81 4.85 -7.00
CA THR A 19 8.17 5.75 -6.03
C THR A 19 6.99 5.08 -5.35
N ILE A 20 6.75 5.48 -4.12
CA ILE A 20 5.51 5.19 -3.38
C ILE A 20 4.92 6.54 -2.99
N GLU A 21 3.72 6.83 -3.46
CA GLU A 21 2.97 8.02 -3.10
C GLU A 21 1.78 7.63 -2.24
N VAL A 22 1.60 8.32 -1.11
CA VAL A 22 0.44 8.12 -0.24
C VAL A 22 -0.44 9.36 -0.34
N VAL A 23 -1.57 9.23 -1.01
CA VAL A 23 -2.60 10.27 -1.08
C VAL A 23 -3.57 10.04 0.07
N LYS A 24 -3.50 10.90 1.08
CA LYS A 24 -4.35 10.83 2.28
C LYS A 24 -5.72 11.46 2.02
N GLY A 25 -6.69 11.05 2.81
CA GLY A 25 -8.07 11.50 2.71
C GLY A 25 -8.91 10.69 1.70
N ALA A 26 -10.20 10.94 1.68
CA ALA A 26 -11.12 10.25 0.79
C ALA A 26 -10.89 10.71 -0.66
N SER A 27 -10.67 9.77 -1.56
CA SER A 27 -10.35 10.00 -2.97
C SER A 27 -11.18 9.12 -3.92
N SER A 28 -12.31 8.58 -3.45
CA SER A 28 -13.18 7.68 -4.24
C SER A 28 -13.75 8.32 -5.50
N SER A 29 -13.84 9.66 -5.56
CA SER A 29 -14.28 10.37 -6.76
C SER A 29 -13.32 10.24 -7.95
N LEU A 30 -12.05 9.91 -7.72
CA LEU A 30 -11.08 9.64 -8.78
C LEU A 30 -10.75 8.14 -8.90
N TYR A 31 -10.52 7.48 -7.76
CA TYR A 31 -9.98 6.11 -7.71
C TYR A 31 -11.04 5.01 -7.46
N GLY A 32 -12.27 5.39 -7.13
CA GLY A 32 -13.39 4.45 -6.98
C GLY A 32 -13.58 3.87 -5.58
N SER A 33 -14.28 2.73 -5.52
CA SER A 33 -14.61 2.04 -4.27
C SER A 33 -13.34 1.64 -3.50
N GLY A 34 -13.38 1.76 -2.19
CA GLY A 34 -12.27 1.43 -1.30
C GLY A 34 -11.27 2.57 -1.05
N ALA A 35 -11.30 3.66 -1.85
CA ALA A 35 -10.43 4.82 -1.63
C ALA A 35 -10.98 5.78 -0.55
N ALA A 36 -11.30 5.24 0.64
CA ALA A 36 -12.00 5.97 1.70
C ALA A 36 -11.06 6.73 2.65
N THR A 37 -9.86 6.23 2.89
CA THR A 37 -8.90 6.81 3.86
C THR A 37 -7.61 7.30 3.24
N ALA A 38 -7.03 6.49 2.38
CA ALA A 38 -5.80 6.81 1.66
C ALA A 38 -5.68 5.92 0.43
N ILE A 39 -4.84 6.35 -0.50
CA ILE A 39 -4.39 5.57 -1.65
C ILE A 39 -2.89 5.44 -1.56
N ILE A 40 -2.39 4.24 -1.80
CA ILE A 40 -0.96 3.96 -1.96
C ILE A 40 -0.72 3.72 -3.45
N ASP A 41 -0.10 4.69 -4.11
CA ASP A 41 0.29 4.58 -5.52
C ASP A 41 1.74 4.11 -5.60
N ILE A 42 1.95 2.94 -6.21
CA ILE A 42 3.27 2.32 -6.37
C ILE A 42 3.64 2.35 -7.85
N THR A 43 4.59 3.21 -8.17
CA THR A 43 5.15 3.30 -9.53
C THR A 43 6.43 2.49 -9.63
N THR A 44 6.51 1.61 -10.63
CA THR A 44 7.72 0.83 -10.92
C THR A 44 8.70 1.59 -11.80
N LYS A 45 9.97 1.18 -11.77
CA LYS A 45 11.05 1.78 -12.57
C LYS A 45 10.79 1.60 -14.06
N LYS A 46 10.79 2.69 -14.83
CA LYS A 46 10.49 2.70 -16.27
C LYS A 46 11.61 3.31 -17.13
N GLU A 47 12.53 4.08 -16.52
CA GLU A 47 13.49 4.85 -17.31
C GLU A 47 14.77 4.07 -17.62
N LEU A 48 15.12 4.04 -18.89
CA LEU A 48 16.44 3.66 -19.38
C LEU A 48 17.28 4.93 -19.56
N THR A 49 18.29 5.08 -18.74
CA THR A 49 19.29 6.15 -18.86
C THR A 49 20.50 5.73 -19.73
N GLN A 50 20.58 4.44 -20.05
CA GLN A 50 21.67 3.83 -20.82
C GLN A 50 21.10 2.82 -21.82
N LYS A 51 21.84 2.53 -22.89
CA LYS A 51 21.42 1.55 -23.92
C LYS A 51 21.19 0.15 -23.33
N THR A 52 21.99 -0.24 -22.37
CA THR A 52 21.86 -1.49 -21.63
C THR A 52 22.18 -1.25 -20.17
N LYS A 53 21.37 -1.77 -19.27
CA LYS A 53 21.61 -1.73 -17.83
C LYS A 53 21.40 -3.12 -17.26
N LEU A 54 22.36 -3.58 -16.47
CA LEU A 54 22.26 -4.81 -15.68
C LEU A 54 22.32 -4.42 -14.19
N THR A 55 21.36 -4.91 -13.43
CA THR A 55 21.38 -4.79 -11.96
C THR A 55 21.36 -6.18 -11.36
N VAL A 56 22.30 -6.47 -10.45
CA VAL A 56 22.32 -7.70 -9.65
C VAL A 56 22.43 -7.30 -8.19
N ALA A 57 21.58 -7.86 -7.33
CA ALA A 57 21.66 -7.63 -5.91
C ALA A 57 21.51 -8.94 -5.14
N GLN A 58 22.27 -9.05 -4.05
CA GLN A 58 22.20 -10.14 -3.10
C GLN A 58 22.16 -9.55 -1.69
N GLU A 59 21.22 -10.03 -0.89
CA GLU A 59 21.05 -9.66 0.51
C GLU A 59 21.05 -10.92 1.38
N TRP A 60 21.63 -10.80 2.57
CA TRP A 60 21.65 -11.79 3.62
C TRP A 60 21.22 -11.13 4.92
N GLY A 61 20.44 -11.83 5.72
CA GLY A 61 19.96 -11.32 7.00
C GLY A 61 19.76 -12.39 8.05
N THR A 62 19.78 -11.97 9.30
CA THR A 62 19.35 -12.78 10.42
C THR A 62 17.85 -12.68 10.61
N GLN A 63 17.23 -13.63 11.30
CA GLN A 63 15.82 -13.58 11.69
C GLN A 63 15.66 -13.92 13.18
N ASN A 64 16.16 -13.04 14.04
CA ASN A 64 16.00 -13.16 15.47
C ASN A 64 14.63 -12.66 15.91
N THR A 65 14.06 -13.33 16.88
CA THR A 65 12.97 -12.80 17.72
C THR A 65 13.54 -12.30 19.04
N PHE A 66 12.70 -11.82 19.94
CA PHE A 66 13.16 -11.48 21.29
C PHE A 66 13.66 -12.72 22.04
N ASP A 67 12.99 -13.86 21.89
CA ASP A 67 13.30 -15.12 22.59
C ASP A 67 14.37 -15.97 21.88
N GLN A 68 14.49 -15.86 20.55
CA GLN A 68 15.45 -16.62 19.73
C GLN A 68 16.49 -15.69 19.13
N LYS A 69 17.74 -15.74 19.65
CA LYS A 69 18.83 -14.82 19.29
C LYS A 69 20.00 -15.51 18.59
N LEU A 70 19.80 -16.70 18.05
CA LEU A 70 20.86 -17.49 17.39
C LEU A 70 20.77 -17.45 15.85
N GLY A 71 20.14 -16.43 15.31
CA GLY A 71 19.96 -16.27 13.86
C GLY A 71 21.29 -16.17 13.11
N LYS A 72 21.33 -16.81 11.95
CA LYS A 72 22.44 -16.81 11.01
C LYS A 72 22.17 -15.80 9.89
N LEU A 73 23.20 -15.26 9.28
CA LEU A 73 23.06 -14.38 8.11
C LEU A 73 22.40 -15.06 6.89
N SER A 74 22.26 -16.37 6.93
CA SER A 74 21.55 -17.14 5.90
C SER A 74 20.06 -17.33 6.17
N ASP A 75 19.55 -16.93 7.33
CA ASP A 75 18.13 -17.11 7.69
C ASP A 75 17.20 -16.33 6.75
N VAL A 76 17.69 -15.20 6.25
CA VAL A 76 17.02 -14.45 5.18
C VAL A 76 17.96 -14.28 4.01
N THR A 77 17.54 -14.67 2.83
CA THR A 77 18.28 -14.43 1.59
C THR A 77 17.36 -13.78 0.56
N LYS A 78 17.87 -12.73 -0.10
CA LYS A 78 17.16 -12.08 -1.19
C LYS A 78 18.07 -11.89 -2.39
N GLN A 79 17.60 -12.29 -3.54
CA GLN A 79 18.28 -12.21 -4.83
C GLN A 79 17.46 -11.38 -5.79
N PHE A 80 18.09 -10.51 -6.53
CA PHE A 80 17.47 -9.69 -7.55
C PHE A 80 18.37 -9.57 -8.77
N VAL A 81 17.80 -9.79 -9.95
CA VAL A 81 18.44 -9.57 -11.24
C VAL A 81 17.48 -8.81 -12.12
N GLU A 82 17.96 -7.74 -12.75
CA GLU A 82 17.22 -6.96 -13.74
C GLU A 82 18.13 -6.66 -14.92
N VAL A 83 17.58 -6.87 -16.12
CA VAL A 83 18.19 -6.46 -17.39
C VAL A 83 17.23 -5.50 -18.08
N GLN A 84 17.77 -4.33 -18.47
CA GLN A 84 17.06 -3.36 -19.29
C GLN A 84 17.86 -3.13 -20.57
N HIS A 85 17.20 -3.07 -21.71
CA HIS A 85 17.85 -2.86 -23.01
C HIS A 85 16.98 -2.02 -23.93
N GLN A 86 17.62 -1.04 -24.60
CA GLN A 86 16.97 -0.23 -25.64
C GLN A 86 17.25 -0.82 -27.01
N LEU A 87 16.19 -1.21 -27.71
CA LEU A 87 16.24 -1.73 -29.07
C LEU A 87 15.49 -0.76 -30.00
N GLY A 88 16.22 0.18 -30.64
CA GLY A 88 15.62 1.24 -31.42
C GLY A 88 14.69 2.11 -30.57
N ASP A 89 13.44 2.22 -30.98
CA ASP A 89 12.40 3.01 -30.31
C ASP A 89 11.64 2.22 -29.23
N VAL A 90 12.18 1.10 -28.79
CA VAL A 90 11.54 0.25 -27.78
C VAL A 90 12.52 -0.03 -26.64
N ALA A 91 12.06 0.09 -25.40
CA ALA A 91 12.78 -0.36 -24.21
C ALA A 91 12.20 -1.68 -23.73
N LEU A 92 13.07 -2.64 -23.44
CA LEU A 92 12.76 -3.94 -22.89
C LEU A 92 13.30 -4.01 -21.46
N SER A 93 12.55 -4.56 -20.54
CA SER A 93 13.01 -4.86 -19.18
C SER A 93 12.54 -6.24 -18.75
N GLY A 94 13.44 -6.99 -18.14
CA GLY A 94 13.14 -8.26 -17.50
C GLY A 94 13.79 -8.32 -16.11
N SER A 95 13.04 -8.77 -15.10
CA SER A 95 13.55 -8.88 -13.74
C SER A 95 13.03 -10.13 -13.04
N VAL A 96 13.88 -10.67 -12.16
CA VAL A 96 13.56 -11.78 -11.26
C VAL A 96 13.99 -11.38 -9.85
N GLN A 97 13.11 -11.54 -8.89
CA GLN A 97 13.40 -11.42 -7.48
C GLN A 97 12.99 -12.70 -6.76
N ARG A 98 13.86 -13.19 -5.90
CA ARG A 98 13.58 -14.30 -5.01
C ARG A 98 13.96 -13.90 -3.59
N LEU A 99 13.06 -14.13 -2.64
CA LEU A 99 13.30 -14.04 -1.20
C LEU A 99 12.99 -15.40 -0.59
N ALA A 100 13.90 -15.88 0.24
CA ALA A 100 13.68 -17.05 1.07
C ALA A 100 14.07 -16.70 2.51
N SER A 101 13.25 -17.10 3.46
CA SER A 101 13.48 -16.95 4.89
C SER A 101 13.19 -18.26 5.57
N ASP A 102 14.06 -18.66 6.50
CA ASP A 102 13.77 -19.81 7.36
C ASP A 102 12.57 -19.55 8.27
N GLY A 103 12.18 -18.26 8.38
CA GLY A 103 11.03 -17.84 9.16
C GLY A 103 11.32 -17.75 10.65
N MET A 104 10.31 -17.30 11.36
CA MET A 104 10.19 -17.36 12.81
C MET A 104 8.85 -17.97 13.11
N SER A 105 8.70 -18.65 14.24
CA SER A 105 7.38 -19.10 14.68
C SER A 105 6.39 -17.93 14.70
N SER A 106 5.25 -18.10 14.09
CA SER A 106 4.19 -17.06 14.06
C SER A 106 3.62 -16.79 15.43
N VAL A 107 3.59 -17.81 16.29
CA VAL A 107 3.24 -17.71 17.71
C VAL A 107 4.49 -17.95 18.58
N ALA A 108 4.40 -17.75 19.88
CA ALA A 108 5.52 -18.01 20.78
C ALA A 108 5.94 -19.49 20.73
N GLY A 109 7.15 -19.76 20.22
CA GLY A 109 7.69 -21.08 20.01
C GLY A 109 9.15 -21.05 19.56
N THR A 110 9.72 -22.24 19.32
CA THR A 110 11.12 -22.41 18.89
C THR A 110 11.25 -22.98 17.49
N GLU A 111 10.15 -23.39 16.87
CA GLU A 111 10.13 -23.83 15.50
C GLU A 111 10.16 -22.64 14.52
N THR A 112 10.17 -22.89 13.23
CA THR A 112 10.28 -21.85 12.19
C THR A 112 9.20 -22.02 11.14
N ASP A 113 8.55 -20.89 10.79
CA ASP A 113 7.59 -20.78 9.68
C ASP A 113 8.30 -20.23 8.43
N PRO A 114 8.79 -21.09 7.53
CA PRO A 114 9.51 -20.62 6.35
C PRO A 114 8.63 -19.79 5.42
N VAL A 115 9.26 -18.80 4.80
CA VAL A 115 8.62 -17.92 3.82
C VAL A 115 9.44 -17.92 2.54
N LYS A 116 8.77 -18.09 1.39
CA LYS A 116 9.34 -17.93 0.06
C LYS A 116 8.51 -16.93 -0.74
N LYS A 117 9.20 -16.10 -1.50
CA LYS A 117 8.58 -15.15 -2.40
C LYS A 117 9.35 -15.11 -3.70
N GLU A 118 8.64 -15.20 -4.83
CA GLU A 118 9.21 -15.08 -6.17
C GLU A 118 8.41 -14.04 -6.97
N ASN A 119 9.12 -13.13 -7.64
CA ASN A 119 8.54 -12.16 -8.55
C ASN A 119 9.30 -12.23 -9.87
N ILE A 120 8.57 -12.43 -10.97
CA ILE A 120 9.10 -12.38 -12.33
C ILE A 120 8.32 -11.32 -13.08
N GLN A 121 9.02 -10.40 -13.72
CA GLN A 121 8.40 -9.36 -14.52
C GLN A 121 9.13 -9.23 -15.86
N PHE A 122 8.37 -9.07 -16.90
CA PHE A 122 8.82 -8.62 -18.21
C PHE A 122 8.00 -7.41 -18.64
N SER A 123 8.64 -6.39 -19.17
CA SER A 123 7.94 -5.23 -19.71
C SER A 123 8.57 -4.73 -20.99
N VAL A 124 7.74 -4.12 -21.82
CA VAL A 124 8.11 -3.46 -23.06
C VAL A 124 7.42 -2.11 -23.12
N GLN A 125 8.15 -1.07 -23.53
CA GLN A 125 7.58 0.27 -23.66
C GLN A 125 8.16 1.01 -24.85
N SER A 126 7.33 1.86 -25.47
CA SER A 126 7.77 2.75 -26.54
C SER A 126 8.69 3.84 -25.99
N GLN A 127 9.75 4.15 -26.74
CA GLN A 127 10.66 5.29 -26.50
C GLN A 127 10.54 6.33 -27.62
N TYR A 128 9.53 6.19 -28.48
CA TYR A 128 9.28 7.09 -29.59
C TYR A 128 8.83 8.48 -29.10
N SER A 129 9.37 9.55 -29.67
CA SER A 129 9.09 10.94 -29.32
C SER A 129 7.81 11.52 -29.95
N GLY A 130 6.98 10.69 -30.59
CA GLY A 130 5.71 11.08 -31.20
C GLY A 130 4.58 11.27 -30.18
N PRO A 131 3.35 11.59 -30.66
CA PRO A 131 2.20 11.79 -29.78
C PRO A 131 1.70 10.49 -29.14
N TRP A 132 2.06 9.33 -29.67
CA TRP A 132 1.68 8.02 -29.17
C TRP A 132 2.78 7.43 -28.31
N ALA A 133 2.40 6.94 -27.13
CA ALA A 133 3.25 6.11 -26.28
C ALA A 133 2.45 4.88 -25.83
N TRP A 134 3.13 3.80 -25.53
CA TRP A 134 2.51 2.59 -25.04
C TRP A 134 3.47 1.81 -24.16
N SER A 135 2.93 1.02 -23.25
CA SER A 135 3.68 0.02 -22.50
C SER A 135 2.84 -1.25 -22.35
N ALA A 136 3.52 -2.38 -22.24
CA ALA A 136 2.91 -3.65 -21.90
C ALA A 136 3.79 -4.39 -20.89
N TYR A 137 3.18 -5.24 -20.07
CA TYR A 137 3.91 -6.05 -19.10
C TYR A 137 3.25 -7.40 -18.87
N LEU A 138 4.08 -8.34 -18.46
CA LEU A 138 3.72 -9.64 -17.89
C LEU A 138 4.36 -9.72 -16.51
N GLN A 139 3.62 -10.17 -15.53
CA GLN A 139 4.15 -10.33 -14.17
C GLN A 139 3.58 -11.60 -13.54
N GLN A 140 4.44 -12.30 -12.82
CA GLN A 140 4.05 -13.41 -11.96
C GLN A 140 4.63 -13.20 -10.58
N ASP A 141 3.80 -13.34 -9.57
CA ASP A 141 4.13 -13.21 -8.16
C ASP A 141 3.68 -14.45 -7.42
N VAL A 142 4.59 -15.07 -6.66
CA VAL A 142 4.31 -16.21 -5.80
C VAL A 142 4.72 -15.87 -4.38
N PHE A 143 3.86 -16.17 -3.43
CA PHE A 143 4.13 -16.07 -2.00
C PHE A 143 3.70 -17.38 -1.34
N ASP A 144 4.63 -18.04 -0.66
CA ASP A 144 4.46 -19.30 0.03
C ASP A 144 4.98 -19.12 1.46
N ALA A 145 4.16 -19.43 2.46
CA ALA A 145 4.50 -19.23 3.86
C ALA A 145 3.83 -20.30 4.73
N ASN A 146 4.56 -20.80 5.72
CA ASN A 146 3.97 -21.54 6.82
C ASN A 146 3.44 -20.59 7.89
N PHE A 147 2.51 -21.07 8.70
CA PHE A 147 1.93 -20.33 9.81
C PHE A 147 1.33 -21.28 10.84
N ASP A 148 1.05 -20.75 12.02
CA ASP A 148 0.59 -21.46 13.17
C ASP A 148 -0.92 -21.36 13.42
N SER A 149 -1.44 -22.24 14.27
CA SER A 149 -2.82 -22.17 14.75
C SER A 149 -3.02 -20.95 15.67
N THR A 150 -4.10 -20.23 15.43
CA THR A 150 -4.54 -19.12 16.30
C THR A 150 -5.87 -19.41 17.00
N PHE A 151 -6.53 -20.48 16.62
CA PHE A 151 -7.82 -20.90 17.21
C PHE A 151 -7.90 -22.44 17.31
N PRO A 152 -8.41 -22.99 18.40
CA PRO A 152 -8.92 -22.35 19.62
C PRO A 152 -7.83 -21.81 20.56
N SER A 153 -6.57 -22.11 20.30
CA SER A 153 -5.41 -21.61 21.04
C SER A 153 -4.27 -21.26 20.11
N PHE A 154 -3.41 -20.34 20.51
CA PHE A 154 -2.13 -20.12 19.85
C PHE A 154 -1.27 -21.36 20.09
N ALA A 155 -0.94 -22.08 19.04
CA ALA A 155 -0.20 -23.31 19.10
C ALA A 155 0.56 -23.55 17.79
N ASP A 156 1.74 -24.13 17.92
CA ASP A 156 2.53 -24.61 16.80
C ASP A 156 1.71 -25.59 15.93
N ALA A 157 1.74 -25.38 14.61
CA ALA A 157 1.02 -26.17 13.62
C ALA A 157 1.67 -26.05 12.23
N ASP A 158 1.77 -27.15 11.54
CA ASP A 158 2.27 -27.22 10.15
C ASP A 158 1.22 -26.74 9.12
N TYR A 159 0.75 -25.49 9.28
CA TYR A 159 -0.17 -24.88 8.32
C TYR A 159 0.60 -24.16 7.21
N SER A 160 0.00 -24.07 6.02
CA SER A 160 0.62 -23.38 4.90
C SER A 160 -0.36 -22.51 4.12
N PHE A 161 0.16 -21.45 3.56
CA PHE A 161 -0.53 -20.50 2.70
C PHE A 161 0.27 -20.28 1.43
N VAL A 162 -0.37 -20.48 0.29
CA VAL A 162 0.23 -20.19 -1.03
C VAL A 162 -0.65 -19.21 -1.78
N SER A 163 -0.06 -18.12 -2.25
CA SER A 163 -0.70 -17.15 -3.13
C SER A 163 0.09 -17.05 -4.43
N ASN A 164 -0.60 -17.25 -5.56
CA ASN A 164 -0.04 -17.09 -6.90
C ASN A 164 -0.86 -16.05 -7.65
N GLN A 165 -0.19 -15.08 -8.26
CA GLN A 165 -0.85 -14.05 -9.05
C GLN A 165 -0.11 -13.84 -10.37
N GLN A 166 -0.86 -13.86 -11.48
CA GLN A 166 -0.39 -13.51 -12.81
C GLN A 166 -1.08 -12.24 -13.28
N ARG A 167 -0.33 -11.34 -13.90
CA ARG A 167 -0.86 -10.08 -14.42
C ARG A 167 -0.33 -9.79 -15.81
N ILE A 168 -1.23 -9.39 -16.69
CA ILE A 168 -0.93 -8.88 -18.02
C ILE A 168 -1.50 -7.48 -18.12
N GLY A 169 -0.74 -6.53 -18.62
CA GLY A 169 -1.22 -5.18 -18.82
C GLY A 169 -0.75 -4.55 -20.11
N PHE A 170 -1.60 -3.66 -20.64
CA PHE A 170 -1.31 -2.84 -21.83
C PHE A 170 -1.84 -1.43 -21.60
N ALA A 171 -0.98 -0.44 -21.75
CA ALA A 171 -1.30 0.96 -21.49
C ALA A 171 -0.88 1.87 -22.65
N PRO A 172 -1.74 2.05 -23.67
CA PRO A 172 -1.53 3.04 -24.70
C PRO A 172 -1.91 4.44 -24.22
N SER A 173 -1.21 5.44 -24.71
CA SER A 173 -1.51 6.85 -24.47
C SER A 173 -1.29 7.70 -25.71
N TYR A 174 -2.07 8.77 -25.80
CA TYR A 174 -1.98 9.76 -26.87
C TYR A 174 -1.91 11.16 -26.28
N THR A 175 -0.93 11.96 -26.67
CA THR A 175 -0.77 13.34 -26.22
C THR A 175 -0.68 14.26 -27.42
N ASN A 176 -1.53 15.27 -27.48
CA ASN A 176 -1.54 16.29 -28.53
C ASN A 176 -1.76 17.68 -27.93
N GLY A 177 -0.70 18.46 -27.84
CA GLY A 177 -0.73 19.83 -27.31
C GLY A 177 -1.36 19.92 -25.91
N LYS A 178 -2.62 20.38 -25.87
CA LYS A 178 -3.35 20.59 -24.61
C LYS A 178 -4.11 19.37 -24.10
N SER A 179 -4.20 18.30 -24.89
CA SER A 179 -4.99 17.12 -24.55
C SER A 179 -4.14 15.87 -24.47
N SER A 180 -4.45 15.00 -23.52
CA SER A 180 -3.93 13.65 -23.45
C SER A 180 -5.04 12.65 -23.13
N VAL A 181 -4.93 11.46 -23.71
CA VAL A 181 -5.75 10.30 -23.37
C VAL A 181 -4.79 9.20 -22.92
N GLN A 182 -5.06 8.63 -21.78
CA GLN A 182 -4.35 7.47 -21.26
C GLN A 182 -5.36 6.37 -21.05
N THR A 183 -5.02 5.17 -21.47
CA THR A 183 -5.82 3.99 -21.23
C THR A 183 -4.95 2.93 -20.56
N GLN A 184 -5.56 2.10 -19.74
CA GLN A 184 -4.93 0.93 -19.16
C GLN A 184 -5.90 -0.23 -19.22
N PHE A 185 -5.43 -1.34 -19.78
CA PHE A 185 -6.11 -2.61 -19.74
C PHE A 185 -5.26 -3.56 -18.92
N SER A 186 -5.87 -4.30 -18.02
CA SER A 186 -5.18 -5.33 -17.28
C SER A 186 -6.07 -6.54 -17.03
N TRP A 187 -5.46 -7.69 -17.07
CA TRP A 187 -6.05 -8.94 -16.62
C TRP A 187 -5.18 -9.51 -15.50
N THR A 188 -5.82 -9.98 -14.45
CA THR A 188 -5.17 -10.52 -13.27
C THR A 188 -5.85 -11.84 -12.91
N ASP A 189 -5.10 -12.92 -12.90
CA ASP A 189 -5.48 -14.21 -12.33
C ASP A 189 -4.83 -14.36 -10.95
N THR A 190 -5.59 -14.77 -9.96
CA THR A 190 -5.12 -14.96 -8.59
C THR A 190 -5.63 -16.28 -8.05
N SER A 191 -4.76 -17.08 -7.48
CA SER A 191 -5.12 -18.26 -6.70
C SER A 191 -4.52 -18.18 -5.30
N ARG A 192 -5.28 -18.60 -4.29
CA ARG A 192 -4.87 -18.70 -2.89
C ARG A 192 -5.32 -20.01 -2.31
N SER A 193 -4.41 -20.72 -1.68
CA SER A 193 -4.67 -21.98 -0.98
C SER A 193 -4.24 -21.88 0.46
N TYR A 194 -5.12 -22.25 1.36
CA TYR A 194 -4.86 -22.41 2.78
C TYR A 194 -4.95 -23.89 3.13
N LEU A 195 -3.90 -24.41 3.72
CA LEU A 195 -3.87 -25.76 4.26
C LEU A 195 -3.75 -25.67 5.78
N ASP A 196 -4.88 -25.63 6.42
CA ASP A 196 -5.05 -25.55 7.87
C ASP A 196 -6.08 -26.58 8.35
N SER A 197 -6.64 -26.42 9.55
CA SER A 197 -7.71 -27.28 10.07
C SER A 197 -9.00 -27.22 9.22
N TYR A 198 -9.17 -26.19 8.40
CA TYR A 198 -10.33 -25.97 7.52
C TYR A 198 -9.85 -25.58 6.12
N PRO A 199 -9.25 -26.51 5.36
CA PRO A 199 -8.63 -26.21 4.07
C PRO A 199 -9.57 -25.45 3.12
N SER A 200 -9.02 -24.44 2.43
CA SER A 200 -9.79 -23.63 1.50
C SER A 200 -8.94 -23.14 0.33
N ASP A 201 -9.58 -23.12 -0.85
CA ASP A 201 -9.01 -22.58 -2.07
C ASP A 201 -9.87 -21.44 -2.60
N TYR A 202 -9.23 -20.39 -3.04
CA TYR A 202 -9.86 -19.20 -3.63
C TYR A 202 -9.18 -18.87 -4.95
N THR A 203 -9.97 -18.67 -6.00
CA THR A 203 -9.46 -18.14 -7.27
C THR A 203 -10.23 -16.89 -7.67
N ALA A 204 -9.59 -15.99 -8.39
CA ALA A 204 -10.25 -14.82 -8.96
C ALA A 204 -9.56 -14.40 -10.26
N ASP A 205 -10.38 -14.26 -11.30
CA ASP A 205 -10.06 -13.61 -12.55
C ASP A 205 -10.61 -12.19 -12.54
N MET A 206 -9.76 -11.21 -12.86
CA MET A 206 -10.16 -9.82 -12.88
C MET A 206 -9.69 -9.14 -14.16
N PHE A 207 -10.64 -8.60 -14.92
CA PHE A 207 -10.37 -7.67 -16.01
C PHE A 207 -10.63 -6.24 -15.57
N THR A 208 -9.72 -5.32 -15.92
CA THR A 208 -9.88 -3.89 -15.65
C THR A 208 -9.55 -3.09 -16.90
N ALA A 209 -10.40 -2.12 -17.21
CA ALA A 209 -10.18 -1.11 -18.25
C ALA A 209 -10.37 0.28 -17.65
N ASP A 210 -9.36 1.10 -17.74
CA ASP A 210 -9.38 2.50 -17.31
C ASP A 210 -9.04 3.41 -18.49
N LEU A 211 -9.82 4.48 -18.68
CA LEU A 211 -9.57 5.52 -19.63
C LEU A 211 -9.64 6.87 -18.94
N THR A 212 -8.59 7.64 -19.01
CA THR A 212 -8.52 9.01 -18.50
C THR A 212 -8.18 9.98 -19.63
N TRP A 213 -9.04 10.96 -19.83
CA TRP A 213 -8.82 12.12 -20.69
C TRP A 213 -8.50 13.33 -19.85
N ARG A 214 -7.45 14.06 -20.22
CA ARG A 214 -7.04 15.32 -19.64
C ARG A 214 -7.00 16.40 -20.71
N HIS A 215 -7.54 17.58 -20.40
CA HIS A 215 -7.53 18.73 -21.31
C HIS A 215 -7.21 20.03 -20.54
N ARG A 216 -6.20 20.76 -21.00
CA ARG A 216 -5.88 22.08 -20.51
C ARG A 216 -6.73 23.11 -21.28
N ALA A 217 -7.90 23.45 -20.75
CA ALA A 217 -8.85 24.36 -21.39
C ALA A 217 -8.30 25.80 -21.44
N SER A 218 -7.60 26.23 -20.39
CA SER A 218 -6.90 27.50 -20.30
C SER A 218 -5.64 27.39 -19.44
N ASP A 219 -4.93 28.48 -19.20
CA ASP A 219 -3.80 28.50 -18.27
C ASP A 219 -4.25 28.31 -16.81
N GLU A 220 -5.50 28.62 -16.52
CA GLU A 220 -6.07 28.49 -15.19
C GLU A 220 -6.94 27.24 -15.01
N LEU A 221 -7.40 26.57 -16.08
CA LEU A 221 -8.37 25.47 -15.98
C LEU A 221 -7.87 24.23 -16.71
N THR A 222 -7.75 23.15 -15.95
CA THR A 222 -7.55 21.78 -16.47
C THR A 222 -8.78 20.92 -16.15
N LEU A 223 -9.28 20.20 -17.15
CA LEU A 223 -10.38 19.27 -17.04
C LEU A 223 -9.85 17.84 -17.15
N LEU A 224 -10.42 16.93 -16.36
CA LEU A 224 -10.23 15.49 -16.46
C LEU A 224 -11.59 14.83 -16.61
N GLY A 225 -11.65 13.76 -17.40
CA GLY A 225 -12.80 12.88 -17.48
C GLY A 225 -12.33 11.46 -17.63
N GLY A 226 -13.10 10.50 -17.19
CA GLY A 226 -12.68 9.11 -17.30
C GLY A 226 -13.82 8.11 -17.27
N LEU A 227 -13.49 6.92 -17.77
CA LEU A 227 -14.31 5.72 -17.74
C LEU A 227 -13.52 4.62 -17.06
N PHE A 228 -14.16 3.88 -16.18
CA PHE A 228 -13.58 2.73 -15.51
C PHE A 228 -14.55 1.55 -15.64
N TYR A 229 -14.02 0.41 -16.04
CA TYR A 229 -14.74 -0.86 -16.03
C TYR A 229 -13.90 -1.92 -15.34
N GLN A 230 -14.53 -2.71 -14.50
CA GLN A 230 -13.92 -3.86 -13.84
C GLN A 230 -14.92 -5.01 -13.83
N ASP A 231 -14.44 -6.20 -14.14
CA ASP A 231 -15.17 -7.44 -14.09
C ASP A 231 -14.39 -8.45 -13.27
N ILE A 232 -15.05 -9.15 -12.35
CA ILE A 232 -14.40 -10.07 -11.41
C ILE A 232 -15.23 -11.34 -11.32
N ASP A 233 -14.59 -12.45 -11.67
CA ASP A 233 -15.09 -13.81 -11.46
C ASP A 233 -14.28 -14.46 -10.34
N SER A 234 -14.94 -15.02 -9.34
CA SER A 234 -14.28 -15.69 -8.22
C SER A 234 -14.92 -17.03 -7.90
N ASP A 235 -14.08 -18.00 -7.60
CA ASP A 235 -14.49 -19.30 -7.08
C ASP A 235 -14.03 -19.45 -5.63
N PHE A 236 -14.94 -19.85 -4.76
CA PHE A 236 -14.67 -20.18 -3.37
C PHE A 236 -14.88 -21.66 -3.15
N LYS A 237 -13.81 -22.39 -2.83
CA LYS A 237 -13.86 -23.80 -2.47
C LYS A 237 -13.42 -23.96 -1.02
N ASN A 238 -14.32 -24.37 -0.17
CA ASN A 238 -14.01 -24.75 1.21
C ASN A 238 -14.56 -26.17 1.49
N VAL A 239 -14.33 -26.67 2.69
CA VAL A 239 -14.75 -28.02 3.11
C VAL A 239 -16.25 -28.29 2.88
N SER A 240 -17.07 -27.27 2.73
CA SER A 240 -18.55 -27.37 2.73
C SER A 240 -19.22 -26.99 1.40
N SER A 241 -18.57 -26.23 0.52
CA SER A 241 -19.19 -25.72 -0.72
C SER A 241 -18.14 -25.29 -1.75
N GLY A 242 -18.50 -25.37 -3.03
CA GLY A 242 -17.77 -24.75 -4.13
C GLY A 242 -18.75 -23.93 -4.93
N GLU A 243 -18.62 -22.60 -4.92
CA GLU A 243 -19.51 -21.67 -5.62
C GLU A 243 -18.72 -20.61 -6.36
N SER A 244 -19.27 -20.19 -7.51
CA SER A 244 -18.68 -19.16 -8.36
C SER A 244 -19.53 -17.91 -8.29
N TYR A 245 -18.88 -16.75 -8.22
CA TYR A 245 -19.53 -15.45 -8.10
C TYR A 245 -18.92 -14.46 -9.08
N THR A 246 -19.79 -13.72 -9.77
CA THR A 246 -19.39 -12.66 -10.70
C THR A 246 -19.92 -11.32 -10.25
N HIS A 247 -19.13 -10.29 -10.32
CA HIS A 247 -19.62 -8.93 -10.23
C HIS A 247 -18.81 -7.97 -11.12
N ASN A 248 -19.46 -6.88 -11.53
CA ASN A 248 -18.82 -5.85 -12.31
C ASN A 248 -19.11 -4.44 -11.80
N ASN A 249 -18.23 -3.52 -12.14
CA ASN A 249 -18.29 -2.11 -11.83
C ASN A 249 -18.08 -1.29 -13.09
N LEU A 250 -19.00 -0.38 -13.39
CA LEU A 250 -18.84 0.64 -14.41
C LEU A 250 -18.85 2.01 -13.75
N ALA A 251 -17.88 2.86 -14.04
CA ALA A 251 -17.91 4.21 -13.50
C ALA A 251 -17.52 5.26 -14.54
N VAL A 252 -18.11 6.45 -14.37
CA VAL A 252 -17.81 7.66 -15.12
C VAL A 252 -17.43 8.75 -14.12
N PHE A 253 -16.37 9.48 -14.38
CA PHE A 253 -16.02 10.62 -13.54
C PHE A 253 -15.64 11.85 -14.35
N VAL A 254 -15.85 13.02 -13.74
CA VAL A 254 -15.40 14.32 -14.24
C VAL A 254 -14.75 15.08 -13.10
N SER A 255 -13.65 15.77 -13.39
CA SER A 255 -12.90 16.59 -12.45
C SER A 255 -12.45 17.88 -13.12
N GLY A 256 -12.44 18.97 -12.34
CA GLY A 256 -11.91 20.26 -12.75
C GLY A 256 -10.87 20.75 -11.74
N GLN A 257 -9.76 21.24 -12.26
CA GLN A 257 -8.70 21.90 -11.49
C GLN A 257 -8.59 23.33 -11.99
N TRP A 258 -9.07 24.29 -11.18
CA TRP A 258 -8.94 25.71 -11.45
C TRP A 258 -7.92 26.35 -10.52
N GLN A 259 -7.02 27.14 -11.08
CA GLN A 259 -5.98 27.86 -10.33
C GLN A 259 -5.83 29.27 -10.87
N HIS A 260 -6.15 30.26 -10.03
CA HIS A 260 -6.06 31.67 -10.37
C HIS A 260 -4.70 32.25 -10.02
N ALA A 261 -4.21 33.22 -10.82
CA ALA A 261 -2.89 33.87 -10.63
C ALA A 261 -2.69 34.53 -9.25
N LYS A 262 -3.76 34.93 -8.55
CA LYS A 262 -3.72 35.44 -7.19
C LYS A 262 -3.55 34.40 -6.09
N GLY A 263 -3.36 33.12 -6.46
CA GLY A 263 -3.11 32.01 -5.53
C GLY A 263 -4.36 31.24 -5.07
N TYR A 264 -5.56 31.63 -5.45
CA TYR A 264 -6.78 30.85 -5.20
C TYR A 264 -6.86 29.66 -6.15
N ALA A 265 -7.29 28.54 -5.63
CA ALA A 265 -7.50 27.37 -6.45
C ALA A 265 -8.63 26.47 -5.90
N LEU A 266 -9.21 25.70 -6.78
CA LEU A 266 -10.25 24.72 -6.49
C LEU A 266 -10.03 23.47 -7.33
N HIS A 267 -9.98 22.32 -6.68
CA HIS A 267 -10.14 21.02 -7.32
C HIS A 267 -11.50 20.45 -6.92
N ALA A 268 -12.31 20.08 -7.89
CA ALA A 268 -13.60 19.44 -7.65
C ALA A 268 -13.78 18.27 -8.60
N SER A 269 -14.33 17.17 -8.10
CA SER A 269 -14.61 15.97 -8.88
C SER A 269 -15.90 15.29 -8.44
N VAL A 270 -16.53 14.61 -9.37
CA VAL A 270 -17.70 13.75 -9.14
C VAL A 270 -17.51 12.46 -9.94
N ARG A 271 -17.89 11.35 -9.34
CA ARG A 271 -17.90 10.01 -9.93
C ARG A 271 -19.24 9.35 -9.69
N ASN A 272 -19.75 8.73 -10.72
CA ASN A 272 -20.92 7.86 -10.64
C ASN A 272 -20.46 6.43 -10.92
N THR A 273 -20.64 5.53 -9.96
CA THR A 273 -20.28 4.11 -10.07
C THR A 273 -21.54 3.27 -10.05
N ILE A 274 -21.68 2.39 -11.03
CA ILE A 274 -22.76 1.39 -11.14
C ILE A 274 -22.13 0.04 -10.80
N HIS A 275 -22.51 -0.51 -9.66
CA HIS A 275 -22.08 -1.82 -9.20
C HIS A 275 -23.18 -2.85 -9.46
N SER A 276 -22.85 -3.99 -10.06
CA SER A 276 -23.85 -5.01 -10.45
C SER A 276 -24.72 -5.50 -9.30
N GLN A 277 -24.18 -5.57 -8.09
CA GLN A 277 -24.90 -6.04 -6.89
C GLN A 277 -25.49 -4.92 -6.04
N PHE A 278 -24.79 -3.79 -5.91
CA PHE A 278 -25.15 -2.73 -4.97
C PHE A 278 -25.78 -1.50 -5.64
N GLY A 279 -25.96 -1.52 -6.97
CA GLY A 279 -26.59 -0.41 -7.68
C GLY A 279 -25.68 0.78 -7.88
N THR A 280 -26.24 1.98 -7.85
CA THR A 280 -25.55 3.22 -8.23
C THR A 280 -25.13 4.03 -7.03
N HIS A 281 -23.84 4.37 -6.95
CA HIS A 281 -23.26 5.21 -5.91
C HIS A 281 -22.56 6.43 -6.52
N GLN A 282 -22.82 7.60 -5.94
CA GLN A 282 -22.20 8.84 -6.34
C GLN A 282 -21.25 9.33 -5.25
N THR A 283 -20.02 9.65 -5.65
CA THR A 283 -19.00 10.22 -4.77
C THR A 283 -18.48 11.53 -5.33
N PHE A 284 -18.10 12.46 -4.45
CA PHE A 284 -17.55 13.74 -4.83
C PHE A 284 -16.38 14.15 -3.95
N THR A 285 -15.57 15.07 -4.46
CA THR A 285 -14.49 15.73 -3.72
C THR A 285 -14.47 17.19 -4.06
N ILE A 286 -14.28 18.06 -3.06
CA ILE A 286 -14.12 19.51 -3.20
C ILE A 286 -12.93 19.95 -2.36
N ASN A 287 -11.86 20.40 -3.01
CA ASN A 287 -10.60 20.78 -2.38
C ASN A 287 -10.25 22.25 -2.72
N PRO A 288 -10.76 23.22 -1.98
CA PRO A 288 -10.31 24.60 -2.11
C PRO A 288 -8.94 24.80 -1.47
N PHE A 289 -8.09 25.62 -2.07
CA PHE A 289 -6.85 26.05 -1.44
C PHE A 289 -6.43 27.48 -1.83
N TYR A 290 -5.60 28.06 -0.99
CA TYR A 290 -4.99 29.37 -1.23
C TYR A 290 -3.49 29.31 -0.98
N VAL A 291 -2.71 29.78 -1.94
CA VAL A 291 -1.25 29.84 -1.86
C VAL A 291 -0.79 31.29 -1.82
N LYS A 292 -0.05 31.64 -0.79
CA LYS A 292 0.59 32.94 -0.62
C LYS A 292 2.11 32.80 -0.69
N GLY A 293 2.73 33.38 -1.69
CA GLY A 293 4.20 33.47 -1.77
C GLY A 293 4.78 34.24 -0.58
N LEU A 294 5.93 33.86 -0.10
CA LEU A 294 6.66 34.48 1.00
C LEU A 294 7.79 35.36 0.46
N SER A 295 8.03 36.52 1.07
CA SER A 295 9.13 37.41 0.69
C SER A 295 10.52 36.78 0.92
N SER A 296 10.62 35.81 1.81
CA SER A 296 11.82 35.04 2.10
C SER A 296 12.06 33.85 1.18
N GLY A 297 11.27 33.71 0.11
CA GLY A 297 11.23 32.52 -0.72
C GLY A 297 10.24 31.43 -0.21
N GLY A 298 9.71 30.60 -1.12
CA GLY A 298 8.72 29.60 -0.79
C GLY A 298 7.28 30.14 -0.69
N TYR A 299 6.41 29.41 0.03
CA TYR A 299 4.99 29.74 0.15
C TYR A 299 4.37 29.27 1.47
N LEU A 300 3.19 29.85 1.76
CA LEU A 300 2.24 29.37 2.74
C LEU A 300 0.95 28.98 2.00
N LYS A 301 0.48 27.73 2.19
CA LYS A 301 -0.74 27.20 1.60
C LYS A 301 -1.74 26.87 2.69
N PHE A 302 -2.97 27.35 2.53
CA PHE A 302 -4.13 26.95 3.31
C PHE A 302 -5.01 26.10 2.43
N PHE A 303 -5.50 24.98 2.93
CA PHE A 303 -6.33 24.08 2.14
C PHE A 303 -7.40 23.42 2.99
N GLY A 304 -8.46 23.01 2.32
CA GLY A 304 -9.50 22.16 2.88
C GLY A 304 -9.85 21.05 1.91
N SER A 305 -10.47 20.02 2.41
CA SER A 305 -11.02 18.91 1.64
C SER A 305 -12.37 18.50 2.24
N TRP A 306 -13.36 18.32 1.38
CA TRP A 306 -14.59 17.64 1.71
C TRP A 306 -14.85 16.59 0.65
N ALA A 307 -14.87 15.33 1.07
CA ALA A 307 -14.97 14.21 0.17
C ALA A 307 -15.87 13.11 0.73
N THR A 308 -16.57 12.42 -0.17
CA THR A 308 -17.34 11.22 0.14
C THR A 308 -16.69 9.99 -0.50
N SER A 309 -16.92 8.83 0.10
CA SER A 309 -16.52 7.54 -0.44
C SER A 309 -17.53 6.47 -0.09
N PHE A 310 -17.51 5.37 -0.84
CA PHE A 310 -18.22 4.15 -0.47
C PHE A 310 -17.29 2.95 -0.59
N ILE A 311 -17.56 1.89 0.18
CA ILE A 311 -16.82 0.64 0.14
C ILE A 311 -17.82 -0.49 -0.07
N ALA A 312 -17.79 -1.10 -1.24
CA ALA A 312 -18.59 -2.31 -1.51
C ALA A 312 -18.00 -3.48 -0.71
N PRO A 313 -18.84 -4.29 -0.01
CA PRO A 313 -18.38 -5.52 0.61
C PRO A 313 -17.70 -6.43 -0.41
N SER A 314 -16.60 -7.06 -0.02
CA SER A 314 -15.91 -8.01 -0.90
C SER A 314 -16.71 -9.29 -1.07
N GLN A 315 -16.40 -10.04 -2.14
CA GLN A 315 -17.01 -11.34 -2.36
C GLN A 315 -16.73 -12.28 -1.18
N TYR A 316 -15.54 -12.20 -0.57
CA TYR A 316 -15.24 -12.96 0.65
C TYR A 316 -16.18 -12.62 1.81
N LYS A 317 -16.43 -11.34 2.09
CA LYS A 317 -17.36 -10.92 3.15
C LYS A 317 -18.80 -11.35 2.88
N LEU A 318 -19.18 -11.46 1.61
CA LEU A 318 -20.52 -11.88 1.20
C LEU A 318 -20.69 -13.39 1.20
N TYR A 319 -19.70 -14.14 0.74
CA TYR A 319 -19.89 -15.53 0.31
C TYR A 319 -18.94 -16.52 0.98
N SER A 320 -18.02 -16.11 1.87
CA SER A 320 -17.18 -17.07 2.59
C SER A 320 -18.02 -17.98 3.48
N GLY A 321 -17.99 -19.26 3.25
CA GLY A 321 -18.89 -20.31 3.73
C GLY A 321 -19.46 -20.18 5.14
N LEU A 322 -18.61 -20.08 6.19
CA LEU A 322 -19.06 -19.99 7.58
C LEU A 322 -19.37 -18.56 8.05
N TYR A 323 -18.77 -17.56 7.41
CA TYR A 323 -18.72 -16.18 7.92
C TYR A 323 -19.34 -15.15 6.99
N GLY A 324 -19.62 -15.55 5.75
CA GLY A 324 -20.21 -14.68 4.74
C GLY A 324 -21.62 -14.23 5.09
N ASN A 325 -21.97 -13.03 4.64
CA ASN A 325 -23.30 -12.48 4.81
C ASN A 325 -23.73 -11.72 3.55
N THR A 326 -24.68 -12.30 2.81
CA THR A 326 -25.22 -11.72 1.56
C THR A 326 -26.09 -10.51 1.76
N GLU A 327 -26.53 -10.24 3.01
CA GLU A 327 -27.35 -9.07 3.37
C GLU A 327 -26.51 -7.80 3.64
N LEU A 328 -25.17 -7.89 3.50
CA LEU A 328 -24.31 -6.73 3.69
C LEU A 328 -24.61 -5.63 2.66
N THR A 329 -24.61 -4.41 3.14
CA THR A 329 -24.73 -3.19 2.34
C THR A 329 -23.39 -2.43 2.34
N PRO A 330 -23.14 -1.59 1.33
CA PRO A 330 -21.91 -0.79 1.27
C PRO A 330 -21.75 0.13 2.47
N GLU A 331 -20.51 0.33 2.87
CA GLU A 331 -20.12 1.38 3.82
C GLU A 331 -20.10 2.73 3.10
N GLU A 332 -20.63 3.76 3.74
CA GLU A 332 -20.58 5.12 3.25
C GLU A 332 -19.75 6.01 4.19
N ASN A 333 -18.86 6.79 3.60
CA ASN A 333 -17.95 7.61 4.38
C ASN A 333 -17.95 9.05 3.87
N GLN A 334 -17.79 9.98 4.81
CA GLN A 334 -17.45 11.36 4.48
C GLN A 334 -16.27 11.85 5.32
N THR A 335 -15.38 12.59 4.69
CA THR A 335 -14.17 13.14 5.32
C THR A 335 -14.12 14.63 5.13
N LEU A 336 -13.84 15.36 6.20
CA LEU A 336 -13.54 16.78 6.22
C LEU A 336 -12.12 16.98 6.72
N GLU A 337 -11.34 17.79 5.99
CA GLU A 337 -9.96 18.12 6.34
C GLU A 337 -9.72 19.62 6.22
N LEU A 338 -8.88 20.14 7.13
CA LEU A 338 -8.36 21.50 7.07
C LEU A 338 -6.86 21.46 7.33
N GLY A 339 -6.08 22.12 6.49
CA GLY A 339 -4.64 22.06 6.59
C GLY A 339 -3.93 23.36 6.27
N VAL A 340 -2.71 23.44 6.78
CA VAL A 340 -1.74 24.51 6.51
C VAL A 340 -0.41 23.87 6.14
N GLU A 341 0.19 24.33 5.05
CA GLU A 341 1.51 23.93 4.62
C GLU A 341 2.41 25.14 4.45
N LYS A 342 3.60 25.10 5.04
CA LYS A 342 4.68 26.04 4.79
C LYS A 342 5.80 25.35 4.06
N MET A 343 6.19 25.89 2.93
CA MET A 343 7.34 25.43 2.15
C MET A 343 8.35 26.56 2.01
N THR A 344 9.62 26.22 2.18
CA THR A 344 10.79 27.07 1.91
C THR A 344 11.76 26.30 1.02
N ASP A 345 12.89 26.88 0.66
CA ASP A 345 13.89 26.23 -0.19
C ASP A 345 14.42 24.90 0.39
N ASN A 346 14.43 24.78 1.72
CA ASN A 346 15.02 23.63 2.41
C ASN A 346 14.10 22.95 3.43
N SER A 347 12.84 23.36 3.51
CA SER A 347 11.90 22.74 4.45
C SER A 347 10.45 22.75 3.94
N ARG A 348 9.71 21.72 4.32
CA ARG A 348 8.26 21.62 4.16
C ARG A 348 7.66 21.17 5.48
N ILE A 349 6.68 21.90 5.98
CA ILE A 349 5.93 21.55 7.19
C ILE A 349 4.45 21.62 6.85
N THR A 350 3.73 20.54 7.14
CA THR A 350 2.29 20.43 6.89
C THR A 350 1.59 20.00 8.18
N VAL A 351 0.49 20.66 8.50
CA VAL A 351 -0.40 20.29 9.61
C VAL A 351 -1.79 20.15 9.05
N VAL A 352 -2.45 19.01 9.33
CA VAL A 352 -3.81 18.70 8.90
C VAL A 352 -4.63 18.26 10.10
N ALA A 353 -5.80 18.87 10.28
CA ALA A 353 -6.83 18.34 11.15
C ALA A 353 -7.91 17.67 10.30
N PHE A 354 -8.38 16.49 10.71
CA PHE A 354 -9.38 15.74 9.96
C PHE A 354 -10.49 15.19 10.86
N GLN A 355 -11.65 15.01 10.27
CA GLN A 355 -12.76 14.23 10.81
C GLN A 355 -13.35 13.36 9.71
N ARG A 356 -13.55 12.08 10.00
CA ARG A 356 -14.22 11.11 9.15
C ARG A 356 -15.44 10.55 9.88
N GLU A 357 -16.53 10.41 9.15
CA GLU A 357 -17.75 9.75 9.56
C GLU A 357 -17.94 8.52 8.68
N GLU A 358 -18.21 7.39 9.32
CA GLU A 358 -18.40 6.08 8.67
C GLU A 358 -19.80 5.58 9.03
N ASP A 359 -20.63 5.37 8.03
CA ASP A 359 -21.96 4.76 8.17
C ASP A 359 -21.97 3.35 7.58
N ASN A 360 -22.81 2.48 8.12
CA ASN A 360 -22.90 1.07 7.72
C ASN A 360 -21.57 0.29 7.80
N PHE A 361 -20.68 0.65 8.72
CA PHE A 361 -19.38 -0.01 8.86
C PHE A 361 -19.53 -1.54 8.96
N VAL A 362 -18.82 -2.28 8.10
CA VAL A 362 -18.82 -3.75 8.08
C VAL A 362 -17.77 -4.29 9.03
N ASP A 363 -18.21 -4.98 10.05
CA ASP A 363 -17.36 -5.55 11.10
C ASP A 363 -17.54 -7.07 11.18
N PHE A 364 -16.49 -7.76 11.63
CA PHE A 364 -16.59 -9.17 12.00
C PHE A 364 -17.05 -9.26 13.47
N VAL A 365 -18.18 -9.89 13.70
CA VAL A 365 -18.76 -10.00 15.03
C VAL A 365 -18.82 -11.47 15.46
N SER A 366 -18.52 -11.69 16.75
CA SER A 366 -18.70 -12.99 17.39
C SER A 366 -19.65 -12.82 18.57
N LEU A 367 -20.84 -13.38 18.43
CA LEU A 367 -21.91 -13.39 19.44
C LEU A 367 -22.20 -14.84 19.80
N SER A 368 -22.92 -15.06 20.90
CA SER A 368 -23.23 -16.42 21.41
C SER A 368 -23.97 -17.32 20.39
N ASN A 369 -24.63 -16.74 19.39
CA ASN A 369 -25.43 -17.43 18.38
C ASN A 369 -25.10 -17.04 16.95
N PHE A 370 -24.11 -16.18 16.73
CA PHE A 370 -23.71 -15.72 15.39
C PHE A 370 -22.23 -15.36 15.38
N MET A 371 -21.53 -15.82 14.35
CA MET A 371 -20.15 -15.41 14.04
C MET A 371 -20.08 -15.13 12.54
N GLY A 372 -19.67 -13.90 12.15
CA GLY A 372 -19.59 -13.51 10.75
C GLY A 372 -19.60 -12.00 10.55
N TYR A 373 -19.70 -11.58 9.30
CA TYR A 373 -19.70 -10.16 8.92
C TYR A 373 -21.07 -9.53 9.06
N GLN A 374 -21.15 -8.33 9.62
CA GLN A 374 -22.37 -7.55 9.76
C GLN A 374 -22.13 -6.06 9.58
N ASN A 375 -23.10 -5.34 9.02
CA ASN A 375 -23.13 -3.88 9.12
C ASN A 375 -23.45 -3.46 10.56
N ARG A 376 -22.61 -2.61 11.11
CA ARG A 376 -22.79 -2.06 12.46
C ARG A 376 -23.70 -0.82 12.39
N PRO A 377 -24.78 -0.76 13.18
CA PRO A 377 -25.67 0.39 13.14
C PRO A 377 -25.01 1.63 13.74
N GLY A 378 -25.33 2.78 13.16
CA GLY A 378 -24.90 4.10 13.63
C GLY A 378 -23.66 4.63 12.94
N ILE A 379 -23.41 5.92 13.16
CA ILE A 379 -22.27 6.63 12.56
C ILE A 379 -21.06 6.55 13.49
N PHE A 380 -19.98 6.01 12.98
CA PHE A 380 -18.69 5.99 13.65
C PHE A 380 -17.87 7.23 13.25
N LYS A 381 -17.29 7.89 14.24
CA LYS A 381 -16.49 9.10 14.01
C LYS A 381 -15.04 8.86 14.37
N VAL A 382 -14.16 9.23 13.45
CA VAL A 382 -12.71 9.25 13.65
C VAL A 382 -12.24 10.68 13.43
N ARG A 383 -11.45 11.22 14.35
CA ARG A 383 -10.85 12.56 14.23
C ARG A 383 -9.39 12.54 14.60
N GLY A 384 -8.63 13.46 14.07
CA GLY A 384 -7.23 13.51 14.40
C GLY A 384 -6.52 14.75 13.86
N VAL A 385 -5.22 14.76 14.16
CA VAL A 385 -4.28 15.78 13.67
C VAL A 385 -3.04 15.05 13.17
N GLU A 386 -2.59 15.45 11.98
CA GLU A 386 -1.34 14.98 11.39
C GLU A 386 -0.37 16.14 11.26
N VAL A 387 0.89 15.88 11.57
CA VAL A 387 2.00 16.82 11.37
C VAL A 387 3.07 16.10 10.56
N GLU A 388 3.48 16.69 9.47
CA GLU A 388 4.60 16.24 8.65
C GLU A 388 5.62 17.35 8.52
N ALA A 389 6.90 17.02 8.64
CA ALA A 389 7.95 17.97 8.39
C ALA A 389 9.18 17.33 7.77
N ASN A 390 9.72 17.99 6.75
CA ASN A 390 10.88 17.57 6.01
C ASN A 390 11.87 18.74 5.94
N TRP A 391 13.15 18.45 6.18
CA TRP A 391 14.25 19.39 6.03
C TRP A 391 15.38 18.77 5.20
N SER A 392 15.97 19.58 4.32
CA SER A 392 17.13 19.22 3.51
C SER A 392 18.24 20.22 3.74
N LEU A 393 19.39 19.78 4.27
CA LEU A 393 20.52 20.61 4.65
C LEU A 393 21.82 20.03 4.07
N LYS A 394 22.20 20.43 2.85
CA LYS A 394 23.35 19.88 2.11
C LYS A 394 23.25 18.36 1.98
N HIS A 395 24.03 17.63 2.81
CA HIS A 395 24.08 16.16 2.82
C HIS A 395 23.07 15.54 3.78
N TRP A 396 22.38 16.34 4.59
CA TRP A 396 21.43 15.86 5.59
C TRP A 396 19.99 16.00 5.13
N SER A 397 19.17 15.01 5.43
CA SER A 397 17.73 15.15 5.39
C SER A 397 17.10 14.61 6.67
N ILE A 398 16.08 15.32 7.14
CA ILE A 398 15.27 14.94 8.29
C ILE A 398 13.84 14.84 7.80
N ASN A 399 13.21 13.70 8.03
CA ASN A 399 11.80 13.45 7.73
C ASN A 399 11.12 13.08 9.04
N THR A 400 10.03 13.72 9.36
CA THR A 400 9.27 13.39 10.57
C THR A 400 7.79 13.46 10.30
N ASN A 401 7.05 12.57 10.92
CA ASN A 401 5.60 12.64 10.99
C ASN A 401 5.12 12.27 12.40
N TYR A 402 3.98 12.85 12.75
CA TYR A 402 3.25 12.54 13.97
C TYR A 402 1.76 12.52 13.64
N THR A 403 1.06 11.51 14.14
CA THR A 403 -0.40 11.38 14.01
C THR A 403 -1.02 11.18 15.38
N PHE A 404 -2.01 12.01 15.67
CA PHE A 404 -2.98 11.78 16.73
C PHE A 404 -4.29 11.32 16.08
N THR A 405 -4.84 10.18 16.52
CA THR A 405 -6.12 9.63 16.00
C THR A 405 -6.99 9.20 17.16
N GLU A 406 -8.25 9.62 17.14
CA GLU A 406 -9.24 9.22 18.12
C GLU A 406 -10.53 8.76 17.44
N LYS A 407 -10.97 7.53 17.74
CA LYS A 407 -12.30 7.02 17.39
C LYS A 407 -13.25 7.38 18.53
N VAL A 408 -14.33 8.09 18.22
CA VAL A 408 -15.31 8.53 19.22
C VAL A 408 -16.25 7.37 19.52
N GLY A 409 -16.36 7.02 20.80
CA GLY A 409 -17.30 6.01 21.30
C GLY A 409 -16.64 4.70 21.73
N GLN A 410 -16.12 3.90 20.84
CA GLN A 410 -15.45 2.64 21.19
C GLN A 410 -13.94 2.74 21.06
N ALA A 411 -13.21 2.03 21.93
CA ALA A 411 -11.75 1.89 21.73
C ALA A 411 -11.50 1.08 20.45
N PRO A 412 -10.81 1.65 19.44
CA PRO A 412 -10.54 0.93 18.22
C PRO A 412 -9.53 -0.18 18.48
N LEU A 413 -9.71 -1.32 17.82
CA LEU A 413 -8.72 -2.39 17.85
C LEU A 413 -7.52 -1.99 16.97
N ARG A 414 -6.33 -2.24 17.49
CA ARG A 414 -5.02 -2.08 16.82
C ARG A 414 -4.71 -0.66 16.33
N LEU A 415 -5.51 0.33 16.66
CA LEU A 415 -5.31 1.73 16.28
C LEU A 415 -4.68 2.50 17.45
N PRO A 416 -3.41 2.93 17.39
CA PRO A 416 -2.79 3.74 18.44
C PRO A 416 -3.32 5.17 18.38
N LYS A 417 -3.55 5.79 19.54
CA LYS A 417 -3.90 7.22 19.60
C LYS A 417 -2.74 8.11 19.14
N HIS A 418 -1.52 7.67 19.32
CA HIS A 418 -0.31 8.42 18.97
C HIS A 418 0.63 7.53 18.17
N ALA A 419 1.06 7.98 17.03
CA ALA A 419 2.12 7.37 16.23
C ALA A 419 3.09 8.45 15.76
N ALA A 420 4.39 8.15 15.74
CA ALA A 420 5.39 9.09 15.28
C ALA A 420 6.57 8.37 14.62
N ASN A 421 7.17 9.03 13.64
CA ASN A 421 8.40 8.58 12.98
C ASN A 421 9.37 9.75 12.82
N ILE A 422 10.66 9.47 12.98
CA ILE A 422 11.75 10.40 12.69
C ILE A 422 12.82 9.66 11.91
N GLY A 423 13.08 10.10 10.69
CA GLY A 423 14.18 9.63 9.86
C GLY A 423 15.26 10.71 9.75
N LEU A 424 16.49 10.39 10.09
CA LEU A 424 17.67 11.21 9.89
C LEU A 424 18.57 10.51 8.86
N ASN A 425 18.81 11.18 7.73
CA ASN A 425 19.64 10.61 6.67
C ASN A 425 20.81 11.53 6.36
N TYR A 426 21.94 10.93 6.02
CA TYR A 426 23.13 11.59 5.50
C TYR A 426 23.52 10.95 4.18
N ALA A 427 23.73 11.74 3.15
CA ALA A 427 24.14 11.28 1.84
C ALA A 427 25.36 12.06 1.34
N ALA A 428 26.50 11.39 1.25
CA ALA A 428 27.71 11.86 0.60
C ALA A 428 28.12 10.86 -0.50
N PRO A 429 28.97 11.26 -1.47
CA PRO A 429 29.30 10.40 -2.61
C PRO A 429 29.83 9.00 -2.24
N LYS A 430 30.59 8.89 -1.15
CA LYS A 430 31.23 7.63 -0.73
C LYS A 430 30.58 6.94 0.46
N THR A 431 29.64 7.61 1.14
CA THR A 431 28.97 7.03 2.31
C THR A 431 27.60 7.62 2.48
N GLN A 432 26.65 6.78 2.77
CA GLN A 432 25.28 7.14 3.09
C GLN A 432 24.89 6.40 4.35
N TRP A 433 24.21 7.06 5.27
CA TRP A 433 23.67 6.39 6.43
C TRP A 433 22.33 7.00 6.83
N GLY A 434 21.54 6.20 7.52
CA GLY A 434 20.23 6.56 8.00
C GLY A 434 19.99 6.01 9.40
N LEU A 435 19.28 6.80 10.18
CA LEU A 435 18.73 6.41 11.47
C LEU A 435 17.24 6.66 11.43
N HIS A 436 16.45 5.67 11.76
CA HIS A 436 15.01 5.76 11.79
C HIS A 436 14.48 5.38 13.17
N TRP A 437 13.75 6.30 13.80
CA TRP A 437 13.04 6.07 15.05
C TRP A 437 11.55 6.02 14.78
N ARG A 438 10.86 5.01 15.33
CA ARG A 438 9.42 4.79 15.24
C ARG A 438 8.84 4.63 16.62
N TYR A 439 7.75 5.35 16.92
CA TYR A 439 6.97 5.23 18.14
C TYR A 439 5.53 4.86 17.82
N ILE A 440 5.01 3.85 18.49
CA ILE A 440 3.62 3.40 18.47
C ILE A 440 3.06 3.46 19.87
N GLY A 441 2.01 4.24 20.05
CA GLY A 441 1.34 4.42 21.34
C GLY A 441 0.56 3.19 21.78
N LYS A 442 0.05 3.23 22.99
CA LYS A 442 -0.83 2.19 23.54
C LYS A 442 -2.05 2.00 22.66
N ARG A 443 -2.45 0.75 22.47
CA ARG A 443 -3.62 0.34 21.70
C ARG A 443 -4.26 -0.87 22.35
N TYR A 444 -5.34 -1.36 21.77
CA TYR A 444 -6.06 -2.52 22.25
C TYR A 444 -6.18 -3.56 21.13
N ASP A 445 -6.22 -4.82 21.52
CA ASP A 445 -6.52 -5.95 20.64
C ASP A 445 -7.55 -6.85 21.34
N VAL A 446 -7.93 -7.95 20.73
CA VAL A 446 -8.78 -8.98 21.34
C VAL A 446 -7.97 -10.26 21.54
N ASN A 447 -8.18 -10.91 22.68
CA ASN A 447 -7.66 -12.25 22.91
C ASN A 447 -8.59 -13.32 22.33
N GLN A 448 -8.25 -14.58 22.48
CA GLN A 448 -9.02 -15.72 21.97
C GLN A 448 -10.41 -15.87 22.62
N ALA A 449 -10.63 -15.30 23.81
CA ALA A 449 -11.94 -15.23 24.45
C ALA A 449 -12.77 -14.02 24.00
N PHE A 450 -12.30 -13.30 22.94
CA PHE A 450 -12.88 -12.06 22.43
C PHE A 450 -12.98 -10.94 23.48
N THR A 451 -12.13 -11.01 24.51
CA THR A 451 -11.99 -9.92 25.50
C THR A 451 -10.90 -8.96 25.07
N GLN A 452 -11.09 -7.69 25.41
CA GLN A 452 -10.15 -6.64 25.04
C GLN A 452 -8.86 -6.73 25.85
N GLU A 453 -7.73 -6.79 25.15
CA GLU A 453 -6.38 -6.79 25.71
C GLU A 453 -5.65 -5.50 25.37
N LYS A 454 -4.90 -4.98 26.34
CA LYS A 454 -4.09 -3.78 26.13
C LYS A 454 -2.72 -4.16 25.61
N LEU A 455 -2.34 -3.57 24.46
CA LEU A 455 -0.99 -3.61 23.95
C LEU A 455 -0.23 -2.36 24.38
N ASP A 456 0.93 -2.55 25.01
CA ASP A 456 1.76 -1.44 25.47
C ASP A 456 2.40 -0.65 24.33
N ALA A 457 2.75 0.59 24.63
CA ALA A 457 3.48 1.44 23.68
C ALA A 457 4.92 0.96 23.55
N TYR A 458 5.50 1.13 22.34
CA TYR A 458 6.89 0.81 22.09
C TYR A 458 7.56 1.85 21.19
N ALA A 459 8.90 1.87 21.21
CA ALA A 459 9.72 2.64 20.29
C ALA A 459 10.85 1.78 19.75
N LEU A 460 11.06 1.82 18.44
CA LEU A 460 12.13 1.09 17.75
C LEU A 460 13.09 2.07 17.08
N VAL A 461 14.35 1.65 16.97
CA VAL A 461 15.38 2.37 16.23
C VAL A 461 16.01 1.42 15.22
N ASP A 462 16.02 1.82 13.96
CA ASP A 462 16.72 1.14 12.90
C ASP A 462 17.88 2.00 12.40
N ALA A 463 19.02 1.38 12.05
CA ALA A 463 20.20 2.04 11.54
C ALA A 463 20.66 1.39 10.24
N ARG A 464 21.12 2.20 9.29
CA ARG A 464 21.66 1.74 8.02
C ARG A 464 22.90 2.53 7.62
N ILE A 465 23.87 1.86 7.02
CA ILE A 465 25.00 2.47 6.33
C ILE A 465 25.17 1.83 4.95
N ALA A 466 25.50 2.63 3.94
CA ALA A 466 25.81 2.16 2.61
C ALA A 466 27.07 2.85 2.08
N PHE A 467 27.82 2.14 1.27
CA PHE A 467 29.05 2.58 0.61
C PHE A 467 28.83 2.44 -0.90
N PRO A 468 28.35 3.52 -1.57
CA PRO A 468 28.33 3.57 -3.03
C PRO A 468 29.73 3.39 -3.59
N ASP A 469 29.83 2.73 -4.75
CA ASP A 469 31.09 2.47 -5.45
C ASP A 469 32.17 1.80 -4.55
N PHE A 470 31.74 0.89 -3.67
CA PHE A 470 32.59 0.15 -2.75
C PHE A 470 33.74 -0.59 -3.50
N ILE A 471 33.38 -1.30 -4.57
CA ILE A 471 34.32 -1.87 -5.55
C ILE A 471 33.68 -1.71 -6.94
N GLY A 472 34.24 -0.82 -7.77
CA GLY A 472 33.65 -0.49 -9.07
C GLY A 472 32.20 0.00 -8.90
N ASN A 473 31.30 -0.51 -9.71
CA ASN A 473 29.87 -0.14 -9.70
C ASN A 473 29.04 -0.88 -8.61
N THR A 474 29.70 -1.37 -7.54
CA THR A 474 29.04 -2.13 -6.47
C THR A 474 28.78 -1.25 -5.26
N THR A 475 27.55 -1.21 -4.80
CA THR A 475 27.18 -0.65 -3.50
C THR A 475 27.11 -1.76 -2.46
N ALA A 476 27.84 -1.59 -1.34
CA ALA A 476 27.72 -2.44 -0.16
C ALA A 476 26.89 -1.73 0.90
N SER A 477 26.01 -2.44 1.59
CA SER A 477 25.21 -1.86 2.68
C SER A 477 25.06 -2.82 3.86
N LEU A 478 24.92 -2.22 5.04
CA LEU A 478 24.68 -2.87 6.32
C LEU A 478 23.48 -2.18 6.97
N ALA A 479 22.53 -2.96 7.47
CA ALA A 479 21.41 -2.44 8.22
C ALA A 479 21.20 -3.27 9.50
N VAL A 480 20.83 -2.58 10.57
CA VAL A 480 20.42 -3.20 11.84
C VAL A 480 19.01 -2.68 12.15
N THR A 481 18.05 -3.58 12.25
CA THR A 481 16.70 -3.27 12.70
C THR A 481 16.56 -3.55 14.17
N ASN A 482 15.67 -2.81 14.85
CA ASN A 482 15.49 -2.87 16.30
C ASN A 482 16.83 -2.86 17.07
N VAL A 483 17.64 -1.81 16.87
CA VAL A 483 19.01 -1.69 17.39
C VAL A 483 19.11 -1.98 18.89
N PHE A 484 18.10 -1.57 19.68
CA PHE A 484 18.08 -1.73 21.13
C PHE A 484 17.46 -3.06 21.59
N ASP A 485 17.07 -3.93 20.65
CA ASP A 485 16.49 -5.25 20.95
C ASP A 485 15.23 -5.14 21.86
N VAL A 486 14.38 -4.17 21.56
CA VAL A 486 13.15 -3.92 22.31
C VAL A 486 12.16 -5.05 22.05
N GLU A 487 11.62 -5.62 23.12
CA GLU A 487 10.46 -6.51 23.06
C GLU A 487 9.18 -5.68 22.86
N TYR A 488 8.35 -6.08 21.90
CA TYR A 488 7.10 -5.39 21.60
C TYR A 488 6.07 -6.35 21.03
N THR A 489 4.82 -5.96 21.06
CA THR A 489 3.71 -6.75 20.51
C THR A 489 2.94 -5.88 19.51
N GLU A 490 2.77 -6.34 18.28
CA GLU A 490 1.94 -5.67 17.27
C GLU A 490 0.51 -6.19 17.28
N ILE A 491 0.36 -7.50 17.37
CA ILE A 491 -0.91 -8.22 17.43
C ILE A 491 -0.83 -9.19 18.60
N PHE A 492 -1.89 -9.29 19.40
CA PHE A 492 -1.93 -10.19 20.55
C PHE A 492 -1.65 -11.65 20.14
N GLY A 493 -0.73 -12.29 20.82
CA GLY A 493 -0.36 -13.70 20.63
C GLY A 493 0.61 -13.98 19.50
N PHE A 494 0.98 -12.96 18.68
CA PHE A 494 1.94 -13.13 17.60
C PHE A 494 3.35 -12.66 17.99
N THR A 495 4.32 -13.39 17.50
CA THR A 495 5.75 -13.10 17.66
C THR A 495 6.15 -11.87 16.87
N THR A 496 7.14 -11.13 17.36
CA THR A 496 7.75 -9.99 16.66
C THR A 496 9.27 -10.13 16.55
N LEU A 497 9.84 -9.45 15.55
CA LEU A 497 11.28 -9.48 15.32
C LEU A 497 12.04 -8.70 16.39
N GLY A 498 13.06 -9.34 16.96
CA GLY A 498 14.08 -8.71 17.79
C GLY A 498 15.08 -7.91 16.94
N ARG A 499 16.31 -7.73 17.46
CA ARG A 499 17.41 -7.09 16.72
C ARG A 499 17.90 -7.99 15.61
N ASN A 500 17.88 -7.48 14.35
CA ASN A 500 18.33 -8.21 13.18
C ASN A 500 19.36 -7.43 12.38
N LEU A 501 20.26 -8.17 11.71
CA LEU A 501 21.32 -7.67 10.87
C LEU A 501 21.07 -8.07 9.42
N ASN A 502 21.22 -7.10 8.49
CA ASN A 502 21.13 -7.34 7.06
C ASN A 502 22.37 -6.78 6.36
N ILE A 503 22.94 -7.55 5.44
CA ILE A 503 24.05 -7.17 4.58
C ILE A 503 23.61 -7.30 3.13
N ALA A 504 23.85 -6.28 2.31
CA ALA A 504 23.52 -6.35 0.91
C ALA A 504 24.65 -5.86 0.02
N LEU A 505 24.80 -6.50 -1.13
CA LEU A 505 25.66 -6.10 -2.23
C LEU A 505 24.78 -5.86 -3.46
N ARG A 506 24.95 -4.72 -4.11
CA ARG A 506 24.21 -4.34 -5.33
C ARG A 506 25.19 -3.85 -6.38
N TYR A 507 25.26 -4.56 -7.48
CA TYR A 507 26.01 -4.18 -8.67
C TYR A 507 25.08 -3.59 -9.72
N ALA A 508 25.45 -2.47 -10.32
CA ALA A 508 24.69 -1.84 -11.40
C ALA A 508 25.67 -1.39 -12.50
N PHE A 509 25.43 -1.92 -13.71
CA PHE A 509 26.25 -1.63 -14.91
C PHE A 509 25.40 -0.98 -15.98
#